data_79e066847e6d1fb07e4f61e9f6e986f0
#
_entry.id   79e066847e6d1fb07e4f61e9f6e986f0
#
_cell.length_a   1.000
_cell.length_b   1.000
_cell.length_c   1.000
_cell.angle_alpha   90.00
_cell.angle_beta   90.00
_cell.angle_gamma   90.00
#
_symmetry.space_group_name_H-M   'P 1'
#
loop_
_entity.id
_entity.type
_entity.pdbx_description
1 polymer ?
#
loop_
_entity_poly.entity_id
_entity_poly.type
_entity_poly.pdbx_seq_one_letter_code
_entity_poly.pdbx_strand_id
1 'polypeptide(L)'
;MNRREHLSLIGYTLLVPSFWGASSVSVAAETKTMVTVVKEAGVPWFNILNQGLNEAAAKFSIKSSMTGPAKPDPAQQVKLIEDLIARKVDIIGLVPLDTRVTAQVVQRARDAGIIVITQEGPNQDGKTWDVELMSAKAYGEAQMKALAREMGGEGGYAVLVGTLTTTGHNQWADAAIAYQKANFPKMKMVADRFPGADLIDDSERAAQEILQAYPDIRGIVSMGSNGPIGVGNVLRKRKLEKQVALIGTIIPSQAKALVDAGVIREGFLWSPKDAGAAMVAVARLTLDGVKFADGMEIPGLGKATVDMANRVVMVDRILTINKATIGDLIKLGL
;
A
#
# COMPACT_ATOMS: atom_id res chain seq x y z
N MET A 1 91.13 -34.68 -47.62
CA MET A 1 89.80 -34.39 -48.23
C MET A 1 88.89 -34.15 -47.12
N ASN A 2 88.70 -32.88 -46.71
CA ASN A 2 87.92 -32.47 -45.54
C ASN A 2 86.88 -31.48 -45.95
N ARG A 3 85.63 -31.77 -45.67
CA ARG A 3 84.51 -30.81 -45.71
C ARG A 3 84.27 -30.28 -44.31
N ARG A 4 84.32 -28.98 -44.18
CA ARG A 4 83.86 -28.22 -42.99
C ARG A 4 82.41 -27.92 -43.18
N GLU A 5 81.59 -28.30 -42.21
CA GLU A 5 80.22 -27.90 -42.11
C GLU A 5 80.06 -26.69 -41.17
N HIS A 6 79.46 -25.66 -41.69
CA HIS A 6 79.09 -24.47 -40.90
C HIS A 6 77.76 -24.68 -40.21
N LEU A 7 77.77 -24.65 -38.91
CA LEU A 7 76.52 -24.53 -38.09
C LEU A 7 76.14 -23.07 -37.99
N SER A 8 74.96 -22.71 -38.53
CA SER A 8 74.33 -21.43 -38.33
C SER A 8 73.34 -21.55 -37.18
N LEU A 9 73.57 -20.76 -36.09
CA LEU A 9 72.62 -20.59 -34.99
C LEU A 9 71.49 -19.69 -35.45
N ILE A 10 70.27 -20.24 -35.46
CA ILE A 10 69.01 -19.46 -35.57
C ILE A 10 68.52 -19.09 -34.17
N GLY A 11 68.63 -17.79 -33.84
CA GLY A 11 68.04 -17.24 -32.58
C GLY A 11 66.55 -17.17 -32.68
N TYR A 12 65.82 -17.89 -31.82
CA TYR A 12 64.40 -17.74 -31.62
C TYR A 12 64.15 -16.60 -30.63
N THR A 13 63.60 -15.47 -31.14
CA THR A 13 63.11 -14.40 -30.33
C THR A 13 61.71 -14.79 -29.87
N LEU A 14 61.54 -15.11 -28.59
CA LEU A 14 60.25 -15.32 -27.95
C LEU A 14 59.54 -13.97 -27.77
N LEU A 15 58.53 -13.72 -28.61
CA LEU A 15 57.54 -12.66 -28.39
C LEU A 15 56.58 -13.07 -27.26
N VAL A 16 56.70 -12.46 -26.09
CA VAL A 16 55.76 -12.59 -25.00
C VAL A 16 54.58 -11.63 -25.29
N PRO A 17 53.34 -12.12 -25.46
CA PRO A 17 52.20 -11.23 -25.60
C PRO A 17 51.93 -10.60 -24.25
N SER A 18 52.08 -9.29 -24.15
CA SER A 18 51.62 -8.49 -23.01
C SER A 18 50.08 -8.54 -22.95
N PHE A 19 49.54 -9.36 -22.06
CA PHE A 19 48.12 -9.30 -21.67
C PHE A 19 47.91 -7.98 -20.93
N TRP A 20 47.40 -6.98 -21.59
CA TRP A 20 46.76 -5.86 -20.93
C TRP A 20 45.47 -6.38 -20.31
N GLY A 21 45.51 -6.63 -19.01
CA GLY A 21 44.35 -6.89 -18.22
C GLY A 21 43.46 -5.62 -18.26
N ALA A 22 42.38 -5.68 -19.01
CA ALA A 22 41.32 -4.74 -18.89
C ALA A 22 40.72 -4.87 -17.48
N SER A 23 41.19 -4.03 -16.56
CA SER A 23 40.53 -3.83 -15.28
C SER A 23 39.11 -3.33 -15.56
N SER A 24 38.13 -4.21 -15.49
CA SER A 24 36.71 -3.81 -15.46
C SER A 24 36.54 -2.97 -14.21
N VAL A 25 36.52 -1.65 -14.37
CA VAL A 25 36.07 -0.74 -13.36
C VAL A 25 34.59 -1.08 -13.14
N SER A 26 34.31 -1.82 -12.09
CA SER A 26 32.94 -1.98 -11.61
C SER A 26 32.49 -0.60 -11.17
N VAL A 27 31.79 0.11 -12.04
CA VAL A 27 31.07 1.32 -11.65
C VAL A 27 30.02 0.85 -10.64
N ALA A 28 30.27 1.12 -9.37
CA ALA A 28 29.26 0.89 -8.34
C ALA A 28 27.99 1.59 -8.81
N ALA A 29 26.90 0.85 -8.97
CA ALA A 29 25.62 1.40 -9.39
C ALA A 29 25.28 2.55 -8.45
N GLU A 30 25.03 3.74 -9.02
CA GLU A 30 24.68 4.93 -8.26
C GLU A 30 23.44 4.64 -7.39
N THR A 31 23.58 4.86 -6.08
CA THR A 31 22.47 4.62 -5.16
C THR A 31 21.35 5.62 -5.43
N LYS A 32 20.20 5.14 -5.85
CA LYS A 32 19.03 5.96 -6.14
C LYS A 32 18.28 6.34 -4.87
N THR A 33 17.65 7.49 -4.88
CA THR A 33 16.87 8.03 -3.75
C THR A 33 15.38 7.87 -3.97
N MET A 34 14.67 7.35 -2.97
CA MET A 34 13.21 7.24 -2.95
C MET A 34 12.66 7.91 -1.69
N VAL A 35 11.75 8.86 -1.85
CA VAL A 35 11.01 9.43 -0.73
C VAL A 35 9.52 9.14 -0.91
N THR A 36 8.92 8.47 0.07
CA THR A 36 7.49 8.14 0.04
C THR A 36 6.70 9.14 0.86
N VAL A 37 5.74 9.80 0.21
CA VAL A 37 4.78 10.72 0.84
C VAL A 37 3.51 9.96 1.14
N VAL A 38 3.15 9.84 2.43
CA VAL A 38 1.95 9.15 2.89
C VAL A 38 0.83 10.12 3.23
N LYS A 39 -0.39 9.62 3.47
CA LYS A 39 -1.58 10.43 3.79
C LYS A 39 -1.42 11.23 5.08
N GLU A 40 -0.80 10.60 6.08
CA GLU A 40 -0.59 11.15 7.41
C GLU A 40 0.58 10.45 8.09
N ALA A 41 1.46 11.22 8.73
CA ALA A 41 2.57 10.68 9.50
C ALA A 41 2.06 10.11 10.84
N GLY A 42 2.69 9.03 11.32
CA GLY A 42 2.39 8.45 12.64
C GLY A 42 1.25 7.41 12.65
N VAL A 43 0.51 7.26 11.56
CA VAL A 43 -0.46 6.16 11.43
C VAL A 43 0.29 4.83 11.43
N PRO A 44 -0.05 3.89 12.32
CA PRO A 44 0.67 2.62 12.45
C PRO A 44 0.75 1.80 11.17
N TRP A 45 -0.25 1.86 10.30
CA TRP A 45 -0.25 1.23 9.00
C TRP A 45 0.95 1.70 8.15
N PHE A 46 1.21 3.02 8.14
CA PHE A 46 2.36 3.59 7.40
C PHE A 46 3.70 3.28 8.05
N ASN A 47 3.76 3.07 9.37
CA ASN A 47 4.99 2.62 10.03
C ASN A 47 5.40 1.21 9.56
N ILE A 48 4.43 0.30 9.38
CA ILE A 48 4.66 -1.04 8.84
C ILE A 48 5.03 -0.98 7.34
N LEU A 49 4.37 -0.11 6.57
CA LEU A 49 4.73 0.15 5.17
C LEU A 49 6.19 0.63 5.06
N ASN A 50 6.61 1.54 5.95
CA ASN A 50 7.98 2.06 5.98
C ASN A 50 9.03 0.97 6.28
N GLN A 51 8.69 -0.03 7.09
CA GLN A 51 9.57 -1.19 7.29
C GLN A 51 9.77 -1.95 5.96
N GLY A 52 8.68 -2.20 5.23
CA GLY A 52 8.74 -2.84 3.92
C GLY A 52 9.54 -2.04 2.89
N LEU A 53 9.34 -0.72 2.84
CA LEU A 53 10.13 0.19 2.01
C LEU A 53 11.63 0.06 2.31
N ASN A 54 12.03 0.15 3.57
CA ASN A 54 13.44 0.14 3.96
C ASN A 54 14.10 -1.23 3.73
N GLU A 55 13.43 -2.34 4.05
CA GLU A 55 13.95 -3.68 3.85
C GLU A 55 14.14 -4.01 2.35
N ALA A 56 13.20 -3.59 1.50
CA ALA A 56 13.32 -3.78 0.07
C ALA A 56 14.38 -2.84 -0.53
N ALA A 57 14.42 -1.57 -0.11
CA ALA A 57 15.37 -0.58 -0.58
C ALA A 57 16.82 -1.02 -0.37
N ALA A 58 17.13 -1.65 0.77
CA ALA A 58 18.46 -2.21 1.05
C ALA A 58 18.86 -3.30 0.04
N LYS A 59 17.89 -4.10 -0.46
CA LYS A 59 18.13 -5.16 -1.44
C LYS A 59 18.33 -4.63 -2.85
N PHE A 60 17.76 -3.47 -3.17
CA PHE A 60 17.72 -2.89 -4.51
C PHE A 60 18.66 -1.69 -4.71
N SER A 61 19.57 -1.42 -3.77
CA SER A 61 20.49 -0.26 -3.81
C SER A 61 19.75 1.06 -3.95
N ILE A 62 18.65 1.22 -3.20
CA ILE A 62 17.85 2.44 -3.11
C ILE A 62 17.96 2.98 -1.68
N LYS A 63 18.17 4.29 -1.52
CA LYS A 63 18.07 4.98 -0.24
C LYS A 63 16.63 5.42 -0.05
N SER A 64 15.91 4.78 0.87
CA SER A 64 14.49 5.06 1.13
C SER A 64 14.31 5.95 2.36
N SER A 65 13.30 6.80 2.31
CA SER A 65 12.74 7.50 3.47
C SER A 65 11.25 7.76 3.27
N MET A 66 10.54 8.06 4.36
CA MET A 66 9.11 8.34 4.33
C MET A 66 8.80 9.66 5.04
N THR A 67 7.81 10.38 4.56
CA THR A 67 7.26 11.62 5.15
C THR A 67 5.76 11.70 4.89
N GLY A 68 5.09 12.60 5.59
CA GLY A 68 3.66 12.88 5.39
C GLY A 68 3.20 14.06 6.22
N PRO A 69 2.01 14.60 5.95
CA PRO A 69 1.38 15.60 6.81
C PRO A 69 1.17 15.08 8.23
N ALA A 70 1.14 15.99 9.21
CA ALA A 70 0.83 15.62 10.61
C ALA A 70 -0.65 15.31 10.83
N LYS A 71 -1.50 15.73 9.90
CA LYS A 71 -2.96 15.44 9.82
C LYS A 71 -3.33 15.27 8.35
N PRO A 72 -4.44 14.58 8.04
CA PRO A 72 -4.90 14.42 6.66
C PRO A 72 -5.10 15.79 5.97
N ASP A 73 -4.19 16.15 5.07
CA ASP A 73 -4.19 17.44 4.35
C ASP A 73 -3.60 17.26 2.94
N PRO A 74 -4.45 17.22 1.89
CA PRO A 74 -3.99 17.06 0.52
C PRO A 74 -3.08 18.21 0.04
N ALA A 75 -3.29 19.44 0.53
CA ALA A 75 -2.47 20.58 0.14
C ALA A 75 -1.06 20.48 0.73
N GLN A 76 -0.92 19.93 1.93
CA GLN A 76 0.40 19.63 2.49
C GLN A 76 1.09 18.50 1.73
N GLN A 77 0.37 17.48 1.24
CA GLN A 77 0.98 16.47 0.36
C GLN A 77 1.55 17.11 -0.91
N VAL A 78 0.83 18.05 -1.52
CA VAL A 78 1.33 18.79 -2.70
C VAL A 78 2.63 19.50 -2.39
N LYS A 79 2.72 20.25 -1.28
CA LYS A 79 3.94 20.95 -0.86
C LYS A 79 5.12 20.01 -0.65
N LEU A 80 4.89 18.88 0.02
CA LEU A 80 5.92 17.87 0.23
C LEU A 80 6.45 17.32 -1.10
N ILE A 81 5.57 17.07 -2.08
CA ILE A 81 5.98 16.61 -3.41
C ILE A 81 6.75 17.71 -4.15
N GLU A 82 6.35 18.99 -4.06
CA GLU A 82 7.07 20.13 -4.64
C GLU A 82 8.50 20.24 -4.09
N ASP A 83 8.67 20.08 -2.78
CA ASP A 83 9.99 20.06 -2.13
C ASP A 83 10.86 18.90 -2.65
N LEU A 84 10.27 17.72 -2.90
CA LEU A 84 10.99 16.58 -3.46
C LEU A 84 11.41 16.81 -4.91
N ILE A 85 10.57 17.47 -5.71
CA ILE A 85 10.91 17.89 -7.07
C ILE A 85 12.11 18.85 -7.05
N ALA A 86 12.06 19.86 -6.18
CA ALA A 86 13.17 20.82 -6.01
C ALA A 86 14.48 20.15 -5.57
N ARG A 87 14.40 19.11 -4.75
CA ARG A 87 15.54 18.29 -4.30
C ARG A 87 16.02 17.28 -5.34
N LYS A 88 15.33 17.15 -6.46
CA LYS A 88 15.65 16.22 -7.56
C LYS A 88 15.85 14.78 -7.09
N VAL A 89 14.93 14.26 -6.29
CA VAL A 89 14.93 12.83 -5.91
C VAL A 89 14.70 11.97 -7.16
N ASP A 90 15.22 10.74 -7.18
CA ASP A 90 15.04 9.85 -8.34
C ASP A 90 13.62 9.26 -8.39
N ILE A 91 13.03 8.98 -7.21
CA ILE A 91 11.74 8.31 -7.08
C ILE A 91 10.90 9.01 -6.01
N ILE A 92 9.65 9.24 -6.31
CA ILE A 92 8.62 9.59 -5.34
C ILE A 92 7.68 8.40 -5.19
N GLY A 93 7.61 7.83 -3.97
CA GLY A 93 6.48 7.02 -3.56
C GLY A 93 5.33 7.93 -3.14
N LEU A 94 4.09 7.56 -3.39
CA LEU A 94 2.94 8.36 -2.99
C LEU A 94 1.76 7.47 -2.59
N VAL A 95 1.27 7.65 -1.37
CA VAL A 95 -0.06 7.15 -0.97
C VAL A 95 -0.99 8.37 -0.94
N PRO A 96 -1.74 8.64 -2.03
CA PRO A 96 -2.47 9.90 -2.16
C PRO A 96 -3.67 9.95 -1.22
N LEU A 97 -3.89 11.08 -0.57
CA LEU A 97 -5.11 11.34 0.16
C LEU A 97 -6.26 11.66 -0.81
N ASP A 98 -6.01 12.54 -1.77
CA ASP A 98 -6.92 12.87 -2.87
C ASP A 98 -6.14 12.91 -4.20
N THR A 99 -6.44 11.99 -5.11
CA THR A 99 -5.74 11.84 -6.39
C THR A 99 -5.96 13.02 -7.33
N ARG A 100 -7.07 13.77 -7.18
CA ARG A 100 -7.38 14.95 -8.01
C ARG A 100 -6.54 16.15 -7.58
N VAL A 101 -6.37 16.33 -6.27
CA VAL A 101 -5.56 17.44 -5.71
C VAL A 101 -4.08 17.25 -6.05
N THR A 102 -3.60 16.02 -6.01
CA THR A 102 -2.18 15.70 -6.29
C THR A 102 -1.86 15.57 -7.78
N ALA A 103 -2.85 15.49 -8.68
CA ALA A 103 -2.65 15.21 -10.11
C ALA A 103 -1.62 16.14 -10.77
N GLN A 104 -1.76 17.45 -10.60
CA GLN A 104 -0.86 18.42 -11.23
C GLN A 104 0.58 18.34 -10.72
N VAL A 105 0.78 18.15 -9.41
CA VAL A 105 2.14 18.05 -8.85
C VAL A 105 2.80 16.73 -9.24
N VAL A 106 2.05 15.65 -9.33
CA VAL A 106 2.52 14.35 -9.83
C VAL A 106 2.97 14.47 -11.29
N GLN A 107 2.19 15.18 -12.13
CA GLN A 107 2.60 15.43 -13.52
C GLN A 107 3.89 16.24 -13.57
N ARG A 108 4.04 17.32 -12.77
CA ARG A 108 5.30 18.08 -12.70
C ARG A 108 6.49 17.23 -12.26
N ALA A 109 6.31 16.30 -11.33
CA ALA A 109 7.36 15.36 -10.93
C ALA A 109 7.79 14.48 -12.12
N ARG A 110 6.83 13.97 -12.89
CA ARG A 110 7.08 13.18 -14.10
C ARG A 110 7.81 13.98 -15.18
N ASP A 111 7.39 15.23 -15.40
CA ASP A 111 8.02 16.13 -16.38
C ASP A 111 9.48 16.47 -15.98
N ALA A 112 9.78 16.47 -14.68
CA ALA A 112 11.13 16.59 -14.15
C ALA A 112 11.96 15.29 -14.23
N GLY A 113 11.42 14.20 -14.80
CA GLY A 113 12.09 12.91 -14.96
C GLY A 113 12.04 12.01 -13.71
N ILE A 114 11.27 12.37 -12.70
CA ILE A 114 11.13 11.61 -11.47
C ILE A 114 10.16 10.44 -11.68
N ILE A 115 10.53 9.24 -11.24
CA ILE A 115 9.63 8.08 -11.23
C ILE A 115 8.62 8.27 -10.10
N VAL A 116 7.32 8.16 -10.39
CA VAL A 116 6.27 8.24 -9.37
C VAL A 116 5.57 6.90 -9.25
N ILE A 117 5.72 6.25 -8.09
CA ILE A 117 5.05 5.00 -7.74
C ILE A 117 3.97 5.28 -6.71
N THR A 118 2.72 5.03 -7.06
CA THR A 118 1.60 5.18 -6.13
C THR A 118 1.22 3.86 -5.48
N GLN A 119 0.53 3.93 -4.36
CA GLN A 119 -0.13 2.82 -3.68
C GLN A 119 -1.48 3.36 -3.14
N GLU A 120 -2.55 2.61 -3.26
CA GLU A 120 -3.93 3.09 -3.05
C GLU A 120 -4.30 4.30 -3.93
N GLY A 121 -3.71 4.35 -5.13
CA GLY A 121 -3.91 5.45 -6.07
C GLY A 121 -4.08 4.99 -7.53
N PRO A 122 -4.89 3.95 -7.83
CA PRO A 122 -4.99 3.42 -9.18
C PRO A 122 -5.46 4.46 -10.21
N ASN A 123 -6.21 5.48 -9.77
CA ASN A 123 -6.71 6.57 -10.60
C ASN A 123 -5.84 7.84 -10.52
N GLN A 124 -4.63 7.76 -9.98
CA GLN A 124 -3.72 8.91 -9.91
C GLN A 124 -3.18 9.24 -11.30
N ASP A 125 -3.56 10.42 -11.82
CA ASP A 125 -3.00 10.95 -13.06
C ASP A 125 -1.50 11.26 -12.91
N GLY A 126 -0.75 11.07 -13.98
CA GLY A 126 0.68 11.36 -14.05
C GLY A 126 1.58 10.31 -13.38
N LYS A 127 1.07 9.33 -12.65
CA LYS A 127 1.89 8.26 -12.05
C LYS A 127 2.69 7.47 -13.09
N THR A 128 3.83 6.90 -12.69
CA THR A 128 4.54 5.91 -13.51
C THR A 128 3.86 4.56 -13.43
N TRP A 129 3.64 4.08 -12.22
CA TRP A 129 2.90 2.88 -11.87
C TRP A 129 2.17 3.08 -10.56
N ASP A 130 1.05 2.40 -10.43
CA ASP A 130 0.38 2.15 -9.16
C ASP A 130 0.61 0.71 -8.73
N VAL A 131 0.72 0.49 -7.43
CA VAL A 131 0.92 -0.85 -6.85
C VAL A 131 -0.23 -1.16 -5.93
N GLU A 132 -1.00 -2.20 -6.23
CA GLU A 132 -2.12 -2.64 -5.42
C GLU A 132 -1.91 -4.06 -4.90
N LEU A 133 -2.17 -4.26 -3.62
CA LEU A 133 -2.10 -5.58 -2.97
C LEU A 133 -3.47 -6.26 -2.90
N MET A 134 -4.50 -5.59 -3.41
CA MET A 134 -5.86 -6.09 -3.48
C MET A 134 -6.70 -5.26 -4.47
N SER A 135 -7.72 -5.87 -5.04
CA SER A 135 -8.70 -5.17 -5.84
C SER A 135 -9.66 -4.40 -4.93
N ALA A 136 -9.88 -3.11 -5.19
CA ALA A 136 -10.84 -2.29 -4.45
C ALA A 136 -12.23 -2.92 -4.42
N LYS A 137 -12.64 -3.54 -5.55
CA LYS A 137 -13.90 -4.26 -5.66
C LYS A 137 -13.93 -5.46 -4.71
N ALA A 138 -12.95 -6.37 -4.80
CA ALA A 138 -12.91 -7.57 -3.96
C ALA A 138 -12.83 -7.22 -2.47
N TYR A 139 -12.08 -6.16 -2.12
CA TYR A 139 -11.93 -5.72 -0.74
C TYR A 139 -13.24 -5.17 -0.15
N GLY A 140 -13.91 -4.29 -0.86
CA GLY A 140 -15.21 -3.75 -0.43
C GLY A 140 -16.28 -4.83 -0.34
N GLU A 141 -16.34 -5.73 -1.33
CA GLU A 141 -17.27 -6.87 -1.34
C GLU A 141 -17.03 -7.82 -0.15
N ALA A 142 -15.77 -8.14 0.17
CA ALA A 142 -15.44 -9.02 1.29
C ALA A 142 -15.91 -8.42 2.63
N GLN A 143 -15.66 -7.13 2.87
CA GLN A 143 -16.11 -6.44 4.08
C GLN A 143 -17.62 -6.40 4.19
N MET A 144 -18.33 -6.08 3.10
CA MET A 144 -19.79 -6.03 3.11
C MET A 144 -20.42 -7.41 3.25
N LYS A 145 -19.85 -8.45 2.64
CA LYS A 145 -20.29 -9.84 2.82
C LYS A 145 -20.18 -10.28 4.27
N ALA A 146 -19.09 -9.93 4.94
CA ALA A 146 -18.91 -10.21 6.37
C ALA A 146 -19.94 -9.43 7.22
N LEU A 147 -20.12 -8.12 6.95
CA LEU A 147 -21.11 -7.33 7.67
C LEU A 147 -22.54 -7.89 7.51
N ALA A 148 -22.93 -8.23 6.28
CA ALA A 148 -24.25 -8.80 6.00
C ALA A 148 -24.47 -10.13 6.73
N ARG A 149 -23.46 -10.99 6.77
CA ARG A 149 -23.52 -12.26 7.53
C ARG A 149 -23.78 -11.99 9.01
N GLU A 150 -23.05 -11.06 9.63
CA GLU A 150 -23.18 -10.73 11.05
C GLU A 150 -24.49 -10.02 11.39
N MET A 151 -25.06 -9.27 10.43
CA MET A 151 -26.36 -8.60 10.58
C MET A 151 -27.56 -9.52 10.23
N GLY A 152 -27.34 -10.71 9.67
CA GLY A 152 -28.40 -11.56 9.14
C GLY A 152 -29.04 -11.04 7.85
N GLY A 153 -28.33 -10.20 7.09
CA GLY A 153 -28.75 -9.67 5.79
C GLY A 153 -29.81 -8.58 5.82
N GLU A 154 -30.09 -7.95 6.98
CA GLU A 154 -31.12 -6.91 7.13
C GLU A 154 -30.75 -5.86 8.19
N GLY A 155 -31.44 -4.71 8.16
CA GLY A 155 -31.30 -3.63 9.14
C GLY A 155 -30.40 -2.48 8.68
N GLY A 156 -30.27 -1.46 9.54
CA GLY A 156 -29.48 -0.26 9.28
C GLY A 156 -27.98 -0.49 9.48
N TYR A 157 -27.16 0.08 8.60
CA TYR A 157 -25.70 0.07 8.76
C TYR A 157 -25.08 1.43 8.40
N ALA A 158 -23.89 1.70 8.96
CA ALA A 158 -23.09 2.89 8.66
C ALA A 158 -21.74 2.50 8.02
N VAL A 159 -21.19 3.41 7.21
CA VAL A 159 -19.89 3.29 6.55
C VAL A 159 -18.98 4.43 7.02
N LEU A 160 -17.83 4.08 7.59
CA LEU A 160 -16.79 5.04 7.97
C LEU A 160 -15.67 5.06 6.94
N VAL A 161 -15.21 6.26 6.57
CA VAL A 161 -14.07 6.52 5.69
C VAL A 161 -13.08 7.45 6.39
N GLY A 162 -11.85 7.58 5.90
CA GLY A 162 -10.88 8.52 6.47
C GLY A 162 -11.39 9.95 6.38
N THR A 163 -11.53 10.43 5.16
CA THR A 163 -12.25 11.67 4.81
C THR A 163 -13.23 11.40 3.67
N LEU A 164 -14.15 12.33 3.42
CA LEU A 164 -15.09 12.20 2.29
C LEU A 164 -14.38 12.26 0.92
N THR A 165 -13.10 12.64 0.88
CA THR A 165 -12.28 12.72 -0.34
C THR A 165 -11.15 11.69 -0.39
N THR A 166 -10.96 10.87 0.66
CA THR A 166 -9.92 9.82 0.66
C THR A 166 -10.23 8.80 -0.43
N THR A 167 -9.47 8.84 -1.53
CA THR A 167 -9.79 8.11 -2.77
C THR A 167 -9.94 6.60 -2.54
N GLY A 168 -8.96 5.92 -1.97
CA GLY A 168 -9.00 4.47 -1.74
C GLY A 168 -10.17 4.04 -0.87
N HIS A 169 -10.36 4.69 0.31
CA HIS A 169 -11.46 4.37 1.21
C HIS A 169 -12.83 4.53 0.55
N ASN A 170 -12.99 5.57 -0.28
CA ASN A 170 -14.25 5.79 -0.98
C ASN A 170 -14.48 4.78 -2.08
N GLN A 171 -13.46 4.33 -2.81
CA GLN A 171 -13.58 3.24 -3.79
C GLN A 171 -13.99 1.91 -3.14
N TRP A 172 -13.41 1.57 -1.99
CA TRP A 172 -13.80 0.35 -1.25
C TRP A 172 -15.23 0.46 -0.72
N ALA A 173 -15.61 1.62 -0.21
CA ALA A 173 -16.96 1.91 0.24
C ALA A 173 -17.98 1.81 -0.93
N ASP A 174 -17.65 2.34 -2.12
CA ASP A 174 -18.48 2.23 -3.31
C ASP A 174 -18.72 0.77 -3.68
N ALA A 175 -17.68 -0.05 -3.70
CA ALA A 175 -17.78 -1.47 -3.99
C ALA A 175 -18.61 -2.22 -2.93
N ALA A 176 -18.40 -1.92 -1.65
CA ALA A 176 -19.18 -2.47 -0.55
C ALA A 176 -20.68 -2.13 -0.67
N ILE A 177 -21.01 -0.87 -0.92
CA ILE A 177 -22.39 -0.39 -1.06
C ILE A 177 -23.05 -0.99 -2.30
N ALA A 178 -22.32 -1.05 -3.43
CA ALA A 178 -22.84 -1.67 -4.65
C ALA A 178 -23.16 -3.17 -4.43
N TYR A 179 -22.26 -3.87 -3.75
CA TYR A 179 -22.46 -5.28 -3.39
C TYR A 179 -23.68 -5.47 -2.47
N GLN A 180 -23.85 -4.61 -1.45
CA GLN A 180 -24.99 -4.63 -0.56
C GLN A 180 -26.31 -4.44 -1.34
N LYS A 181 -26.37 -3.42 -2.21
CA LYS A 181 -27.57 -3.15 -3.01
C LYS A 181 -28.00 -4.32 -3.89
N ALA A 182 -27.02 -5.01 -4.46
CA ALA A 182 -27.26 -6.15 -5.34
C ALA A 182 -27.67 -7.43 -4.59
N ASN A 183 -27.12 -7.70 -3.40
CA ASN A 183 -27.23 -8.99 -2.73
C ASN A 183 -28.06 -8.96 -1.43
N PHE A 184 -28.17 -7.80 -0.76
CA PHE A 184 -28.81 -7.65 0.53
C PHE A 184 -29.78 -6.45 0.55
N PRO A 185 -30.90 -6.50 -0.21
CA PRO A 185 -31.80 -5.35 -0.36
C PRO A 185 -32.53 -4.94 0.93
N LYS A 186 -32.57 -5.81 1.94
CA LYS A 186 -33.13 -5.52 3.26
C LYS A 186 -32.16 -4.75 4.18
N MET A 187 -30.88 -4.68 3.84
CA MET A 187 -29.94 -3.81 4.52
C MET A 187 -30.09 -2.37 4.00
N LYS A 188 -29.96 -1.38 4.87
CA LYS A 188 -30.10 0.04 4.52
C LYS A 188 -28.95 0.84 5.11
N MET A 189 -28.22 1.57 4.27
CA MET A 189 -27.30 2.58 4.76
C MET A 189 -28.08 3.70 5.45
N VAL A 190 -27.78 4.01 6.72
CA VAL A 190 -28.58 4.94 7.55
C VAL A 190 -28.37 6.39 7.17
N ALA A 191 -27.22 6.75 6.64
CA ALA A 191 -26.85 8.07 6.11
C ALA A 191 -25.76 7.90 5.05
N ASP A 192 -25.27 8.99 4.48
CA ASP A 192 -24.04 8.99 3.71
C ASP A 192 -22.84 8.63 4.61
N ARG A 193 -21.64 8.54 4.05
CA ARG A 193 -20.41 8.11 4.75
C ARG A 193 -20.05 9.06 5.86
N PHE A 194 -19.52 8.49 6.93
CA PHE A 194 -19.02 9.24 8.07
C PHE A 194 -17.48 9.34 7.96
N PRO A 195 -16.90 10.54 8.07
CA PRO A 195 -15.43 10.69 8.11
C PRO A 195 -14.87 10.31 9.50
N GLY A 196 -13.54 10.15 9.59
CA GLY A 196 -12.82 9.98 10.84
C GLY A 196 -12.17 8.61 11.04
N ALA A 197 -12.21 7.70 10.03
CA ALA A 197 -11.66 6.35 10.17
C ALA A 197 -10.12 6.28 10.27
N ASP A 198 -9.40 7.38 10.05
CA ASP A 198 -7.94 7.42 10.11
C ASP A 198 -7.40 7.72 11.52
N LEU A 199 -8.22 8.29 12.41
CA LEU A 199 -7.86 8.60 13.80
C LEU A 199 -8.83 7.92 14.79
N ILE A 200 -8.29 7.38 15.89
CA ILE A 200 -9.09 6.68 16.91
C ILE A 200 -10.11 7.64 17.54
N ASP A 201 -9.67 8.82 17.95
CA ASP A 201 -10.55 9.81 18.62
C ASP A 201 -11.67 10.31 17.70
N ASP A 202 -11.37 10.50 16.39
CA ASP A 202 -12.36 10.90 15.40
C ASP A 202 -13.37 9.78 15.16
N SER A 203 -12.90 8.53 15.12
CA SER A 203 -13.76 7.36 15.00
C SER A 203 -14.65 7.16 16.22
N GLU A 204 -14.15 7.45 17.42
CA GLU A 204 -14.97 7.43 18.65
C GLU A 204 -16.08 8.47 18.60
N ARG A 205 -15.76 9.71 18.15
CA ARG A 205 -16.79 10.76 17.97
C ARG A 205 -17.82 10.35 16.93
N ALA A 206 -17.39 9.89 15.76
CA ALA A 206 -18.29 9.41 14.72
C ALA A 206 -19.19 8.27 15.21
N ALA A 207 -18.64 7.31 15.96
CA ALA A 207 -19.43 6.23 16.55
C ALA A 207 -20.47 6.73 17.54
N GLN A 208 -20.13 7.72 18.38
CA GLN A 208 -21.07 8.32 19.34
C GLN A 208 -22.23 9.03 18.62
N GLU A 209 -21.93 9.80 17.58
CA GLU A 209 -22.91 10.49 16.73
C GLU A 209 -23.83 9.50 16.02
N ILE A 210 -23.27 8.46 15.40
CA ILE A 210 -24.02 7.40 14.71
C ILE A 210 -24.99 6.70 15.68
N LEU A 211 -24.48 6.26 16.83
CA LEU A 211 -25.29 5.54 17.83
C LEU A 211 -26.35 6.42 18.52
N GLN A 212 -26.14 7.72 18.52
CA GLN A 212 -27.14 8.68 19.01
C GLN A 212 -28.24 8.97 17.98
N ALA A 213 -27.84 9.16 16.72
CA ALA A 213 -28.76 9.49 15.63
C ALA A 213 -29.55 8.25 15.13
N TYR A 214 -28.95 7.06 15.24
CA TYR A 214 -29.52 5.80 14.74
C TYR A 214 -29.50 4.71 15.83
N PRO A 215 -30.33 4.78 16.86
CA PRO A 215 -30.28 3.84 18.00
C PRO A 215 -30.54 2.38 17.62
N ASP A 216 -31.25 2.14 16.52
CA ASP A 216 -31.57 0.80 16.02
C ASP A 216 -30.54 0.28 14.96
N ILE A 217 -29.39 0.94 14.84
CA ILE A 217 -28.34 0.52 13.90
C ILE A 217 -27.84 -0.88 14.26
N ARG A 218 -27.63 -1.73 13.24
CA ARG A 218 -27.21 -3.13 13.43
C ARG A 218 -25.79 -3.40 12.98
N GLY A 219 -25.18 -2.52 12.20
CA GLY A 219 -23.84 -2.74 11.71
C GLY A 219 -23.06 -1.49 11.38
N ILE A 220 -21.74 -1.57 11.53
CA ILE A 220 -20.80 -0.52 11.15
C ILE A 220 -19.65 -1.20 10.38
N VAL A 221 -19.30 -0.66 9.21
CA VAL A 221 -18.12 -1.04 8.47
C VAL A 221 -17.17 0.16 8.33
N SER A 222 -15.90 -0.06 8.60
CA SER A 222 -14.89 1.02 8.53
C SER A 222 -13.77 0.69 7.56
N MET A 223 -13.50 1.61 6.65
CA MET A 223 -12.47 1.47 5.61
C MET A 223 -11.07 1.81 6.12
N GLY A 224 -10.92 2.73 7.07
CA GLY A 224 -9.64 3.07 7.70
C GLY A 224 -9.31 2.19 8.90
N SER A 225 -8.02 1.90 9.12
CA SER A 225 -7.57 0.90 10.10
C SER A 225 -7.76 1.30 11.58
N ASN A 226 -7.84 2.59 11.89
CA ASN A 226 -8.12 3.08 13.23
C ASN A 226 -9.63 3.14 13.54
N GLY A 227 -10.46 3.12 12.50
CA GLY A 227 -11.92 3.19 12.64
C GLY A 227 -12.52 2.09 13.52
N PRO A 228 -12.23 0.79 13.24
CA PRO A 228 -12.76 -0.28 14.07
C PRO A 228 -12.27 -0.24 15.52
N ILE A 229 -11.08 0.36 15.77
CA ILE A 229 -10.58 0.52 17.15
C ILE A 229 -11.43 1.54 17.89
N GLY A 230 -11.62 2.75 17.34
CA GLY A 230 -12.42 3.78 17.99
C GLY A 230 -13.89 3.37 18.13
N VAL A 231 -14.52 2.88 17.07
CA VAL A 231 -15.89 2.35 17.12
C VAL A 231 -16.03 1.24 18.16
N GLY A 232 -15.08 0.29 18.18
CA GLY A 232 -15.07 -0.83 19.12
C GLY A 232 -14.97 -0.38 20.58
N ASN A 233 -14.16 0.63 20.87
CA ASN A 233 -14.08 1.22 22.21
C ASN A 233 -15.44 1.76 22.68
N VAL A 234 -16.15 2.49 21.80
CA VAL A 234 -17.47 3.03 22.10
C VAL A 234 -18.51 1.93 22.28
N LEU A 235 -18.54 0.94 21.39
CA LEU A 235 -19.47 -0.20 21.49
C LEU A 235 -19.28 -0.95 22.81
N ARG A 236 -18.03 -1.26 23.17
CA ARG A 236 -17.70 -1.94 24.44
C ARG A 236 -18.12 -1.10 25.66
N LYS A 237 -17.80 0.20 25.66
CA LYS A 237 -18.18 1.12 26.75
C LYS A 237 -19.70 1.18 26.95
N ARG A 238 -20.45 1.15 25.85
CA ARG A 238 -21.93 1.19 25.86
C ARG A 238 -22.58 -0.21 25.98
N LYS A 239 -21.79 -1.30 25.99
CA LYS A 239 -22.27 -2.69 26.01
C LYS A 239 -23.17 -3.06 24.81
N LEU A 240 -22.83 -2.50 23.64
CA LEU A 240 -23.56 -2.68 22.37
C LEU A 240 -22.89 -3.68 21.43
N GLU A 241 -21.77 -4.28 21.81
CA GLU A 241 -20.97 -5.18 20.99
C GLU A 241 -21.71 -6.45 20.54
N LYS A 242 -22.79 -6.82 21.22
CA LYS A 242 -23.67 -7.93 20.80
C LYS A 242 -24.78 -7.51 19.85
N GLN A 243 -25.11 -6.21 19.82
CA GLN A 243 -26.23 -5.66 19.05
C GLN A 243 -25.77 -5.06 17.73
N VAL A 244 -24.58 -4.45 17.71
CA VAL A 244 -24.00 -3.80 16.53
C VAL A 244 -22.81 -4.61 16.04
N ALA A 245 -22.90 -5.15 14.84
CA ALA A 245 -21.81 -5.83 14.17
C ALA A 245 -20.74 -4.81 13.71
N LEU A 246 -19.49 -5.07 14.03
CA LEU A 246 -18.37 -4.23 13.61
C LEU A 246 -17.41 -5.01 12.74
N ILE A 247 -17.22 -4.52 11.51
CA ILE A 247 -16.33 -5.05 10.49
C ILE A 247 -15.45 -3.92 9.97
N GLY A 248 -14.25 -4.23 9.48
CA GLY A 248 -13.46 -3.20 8.79
C GLY A 248 -12.00 -3.57 8.56
N THR A 249 -11.27 -2.62 8.06
CA THR A 249 -9.80 -2.70 7.95
C THR A 249 -9.20 -2.65 9.35
N ILE A 250 -8.33 -3.59 9.70
CA ILE A 250 -7.67 -3.61 11.01
C ILE A 250 -6.20 -4.06 10.89
N ILE A 251 -5.36 -3.54 11.77
CA ILE A 251 -4.01 -4.06 12.00
C ILE A 251 -4.10 -5.09 13.13
N PRO A 252 -3.69 -6.36 12.91
CA PRO A 252 -3.84 -7.44 13.87
C PRO A 252 -3.32 -7.10 15.27
N SER A 253 -2.09 -6.58 15.37
CA SER A 253 -1.46 -6.26 16.65
C SER A 253 -2.23 -5.21 17.47
N GLN A 254 -2.90 -4.26 16.81
CA GLN A 254 -3.68 -3.21 17.48
C GLN A 254 -5.10 -3.66 17.84
N ALA A 255 -5.70 -4.48 16.97
CA ALA A 255 -7.09 -4.90 17.12
C ALA A 255 -7.27 -6.13 18.01
N LYS A 256 -6.17 -6.83 18.37
CA LYS A 256 -6.23 -8.13 19.05
C LYS A 256 -7.21 -8.17 20.23
N ALA A 257 -7.11 -7.21 21.14
CA ALA A 257 -7.96 -7.19 22.35
C ALA A 257 -9.47 -7.06 22.00
N LEU A 258 -9.82 -6.30 20.94
CA LEU A 258 -11.20 -6.14 20.51
C LEU A 258 -11.71 -7.34 19.70
N VAL A 259 -10.85 -7.99 18.94
CA VAL A 259 -11.18 -9.23 18.21
C VAL A 259 -11.35 -10.40 19.18
N ASP A 260 -10.45 -10.57 20.14
CA ASP A 260 -10.55 -11.61 21.16
C ASP A 260 -11.81 -11.45 22.02
N ALA A 261 -12.16 -10.21 22.34
CA ALA A 261 -13.40 -9.89 23.05
C ALA A 261 -14.67 -10.05 22.19
N GLY A 262 -14.54 -10.27 20.87
CA GLY A 262 -15.65 -10.39 19.94
C GLY A 262 -16.37 -9.07 19.64
N VAL A 263 -15.74 -7.93 19.92
CA VAL A 263 -16.24 -6.59 19.58
C VAL A 263 -16.09 -6.33 18.09
N ILE A 264 -14.89 -6.56 17.56
CA ILE A 264 -14.66 -6.62 16.12
C ILE A 264 -14.91 -8.07 15.69
N ARG A 265 -15.90 -8.29 14.84
CA ARG A 265 -16.32 -9.63 14.40
C ARG A 265 -15.33 -10.23 13.43
N GLU A 266 -14.96 -9.46 12.44
CA GLU A 266 -13.99 -9.83 11.41
C GLU A 266 -13.32 -8.56 10.88
N GLY A 267 -12.05 -8.67 10.56
CA GLY A 267 -11.29 -7.61 9.94
C GLY A 267 -10.65 -8.07 8.65
N PHE A 268 -10.23 -7.11 7.87
CA PHE A 268 -9.56 -7.32 6.61
C PHE A 268 -8.32 -6.44 6.53
N LEU A 269 -7.30 -6.96 5.85
CA LEU A 269 -6.05 -6.24 5.61
C LEU A 269 -5.39 -6.81 4.35
N TRP A 270 -4.47 -6.09 3.77
CA TRP A 270 -3.34 -6.60 3.01
C TRP A 270 -2.07 -6.22 3.78
N SER A 271 -0.95 -6.87 3.49
CA SER A 271 0.28 -6.59 4.21
C SER A 271 0.82 -5.19 3.85
N PRO A 272 0.85 -4.21 4.77
CA PRO A 272 1.47 -2.92 4.51
C PRO A 272 2.97 -3.07 4.22
N LYS A 273 3.62 -4.04 4.85
CA LYS A 273 5.02 -4.38 4.60
C LYS A 273 5.26 -4.81 3.16
N ASP A 274 4.40 -5.71 2.64
CA ASP A 274 4.48 -6.15 1.25
C ASP A 274 4.15 -5.00 0.28
N ALA A 275 3.24 -4.09 0.64
CA ALA A 275 2.95 -2.90 -0.15
C ALA A 275 4.18 -2.00 -0.30
N GLY A 276 4.89 -1.73 0.81
CA GLY A 276 6.15 -0.98 0.77
C GLY A 276 7.22 -1.68 -0.07
N ALA A 277 7.36 -2.99 0.09
CA ALA A 277 8.30 -3.78 -0.70
C ALA A 277 7.95 -3.77 -2.20
N ALA A 278 6.67 -3.85 -2.54
CA ALA A 278 6.18 -3.78 -3.92
C ALA A 278 6.48 -2.42 -4.58
N MET A 279 6.26 -1.32 -3.86
CA MET A 279 6.59 0.02 -4.36
C MET A 279 8.06 0.13 -4.75
N VAL A 280 8.97 -0.36 -3.91
CA VAL A 280 10.42 -0.35 -4.19
C VAL A 280 10.78 -1.29 -5.34
N ALA A 281 10.23 -2.50 -5.39
CA ALA A 281 10.48 -3.47 -6.44
C ALA A 281 10.03 -2.95 -7.81
N VAL A 282 8.83 -2.38 -7.91
CA VAL A 282 8.29 -1.79 -9.14
C VAL A 282 9.11 -0.56 -9.56
N ALA A 283 9.54 0.27 -8.60
CA ALA A 283 10.43 1.39 -8.86
C ALA A 283 11.78 0.90 -9.44
N ARG A 284 12.38 -0.15 -8.88
CA ARG A 284 13.63 -0.72 -9.36
C ARG A 284 13.49 -1.28 -10.78
N LEU A 285 12.45 -2.09 -11.01
CA LEU A 285 12.17 -2.62 -12.35
C LEU A 285 11.98 -1.51 -13.39
N THR A 286 11.35 -0.39 -12.99
CA THR A 286 11.18 0.79 -13.84
C THR A 286 12.52 1.47 -14.14
N LEU A 287 13.39 1.66 -13.15
CA LEU A 287 14.75 2.20 -13.33
C LEU A 287 15.60 1.34 -14.25
N ASP A 288 15.43 0.02 -14.18
CA ASP A 288 16.16 -0.95 -15.02
C ASP A 288 15.59 -1.07 -16.44
N GLY A 289 14.52 -0.30 -16.75
CA GLY A 289 13.88 -0.33 -18.08
C GLY A 289 13.16 -1.64 -18.39
N VAL A 290 12.77 -2.41 -17.36
CA VAL A 290 12.03 -3.67 -17.54
C VAL A 290 10.66 -3.37 -18.15
N LYS A 291 10.31 -4.14 -19.18
CA LYS A 291 8.97 -4.07 -19.78
C LYS A 291 7.97 -4.82 -18.91
N PHE A 292 6.97 -4.12 -18.43
CA PHE A 292 5.89 -4.71 -17.65
C PHE A 292 4.94 -5.50 -18.56
N ALA A 293 4.49 -6.65 -18.09
CA ALA A 293 3.54 -7.52 -18.78
C ALA A 293 2.69 -8.29 -17.76
N ASP A 294 1.46 -8.62 -18.13
CA ASP A 294 0.58 -9.42 -17.27
C ASP A 294 1.20 -10.78 -16.95
N GLY A 295 1.04 -11.23 -15.70
CA GLY A 295 1.63 -12.47 -15.19
C GLY A 295 3.12 -12.41 -14.86
N MET A 296 3.77 -11.24 -14.94
CA MET A 296 5.17 -11.10 -14.58
C MET A 296 5.42 -11.31 -13.09
N GLU A 297 6.64 -11.72 -12.75
CA GLU A 297 7.06 -11.85 -11.36
C GLU A 297 7.52 -10.50 -10.80
N ILE A 298 6.94 -10.10 -9.68
CA ILE A 298 7.45 -8.99 -8.87
C ILE A 298 8.35 -9.57 -7.78
N PRO A 299 9.62 -9.17 -7.70
CA PRO A 299 10.58 -9.75 -6.76
C PRO A 299 10.08 -9.75 -5.31
N GLY A 300 10.01 -10.93 -4.71
CA GLY A 300 9.56 -11.15 -3.33
C GLY A 300 8.03 -11.19 -3.13
N LEU A 301 7.24 -10.98 -4.20
CA LEU A 301 5.79 -10.89 -4.12
C LEU A 301 5.07 -11.92 -4.99
N GLY A 302 5.76 -12.47 -6.00
CA GLY A 302 5.20 -13.45 -6.94
C GLY A 302 4.54 -12.81 -8.15
N LYS A 303 3.66 -13.57 -8.81
CA LYS A 303 3.01 -13.13 -10.04
C LYS A 303 2.05 -11.98 -9.81
N ALA A 304 2.12 -10.99 -10.69
CA ALA A 304 1.25 -9.83 -10.69
C ALA A 304 0.34 -9.81 -11.93
N THR A 305 -0.88 -9.30 -11.74
CA THR A 305 -1.70 -8.82 -12.84
C THR A 305 -1.28 -7.40 -13.18
N VAL A 306 -1.03 -7.12 -14.46
CA VAL A 306 -0.59 -5.79 -14.91
C VAL A 306 -1.61 -5.18 -15.85
N ASP A 307 -2.29 -4.14 -15.38
CA ASP A 307 -3.13 -3.28 -16.22
C ASP A 307 -2.27 -2.20 -16.88
N MET A 308 -1.89 -2.45 -18.13
CA MET A 308 -1.06 -1.54 -18.92
C MET A 308 -1.78 -0.22 -19.25
N ALA A 309 -3.10 -0.25 -19.42
CA ALA A 309 -3.88 0.94 -19.77
C ALA A 309 -3.93 1.92 -18.60
N ASN A 310 -4.14 1.42 -17.39
CA ASN A 310 -4.22 2.21 -16.16
C ASN A 310 -2.90 2.27 -15.39
N ARG A 311 -1.86 1.58 -15.86
CA ARG A 311 -0.53 1.48 -15.21
C ARG A 311 -0.63 1.01 -13.76
N VAL A 312 -1.34 -0.12 -13.54
CA VAL A 312 -1.52 -0.74 -12.24
C VAL A 312 -0.84 -2.11 -12.23
N VAL A 313 -0.04 -2.35 -11.20
CA VAL A 313 0.57 -3.64 -10.88
C VAL A 313 -0.13 -4.18 -9.64
N MET A 314 -0.89 -5.26 -9.77
CA MET A 314 -1.69 -5.83 -8.70
C MET A 314 -1.19 -7.21 -8.29
N VAL A 315 -1.00 -7.39 -6.98
CA VAL A 315 -0.70 -8.69 -6.35
C VAL A 315 -1.79 -8.96 -5.32
N ASP A 316 -2.85 -9.66 -5.70
CA ASP A 316 -4.05 -9.83 -4.85
C ASP A 316 -3.76 -10.68 -3.62
N ARG A 317 -3.80 -10.07 -2.43
CA ARG A 317 -3.46 -10.67 -1.13
C ARG A 317 -4.33 -10.12 0.01
N ILE A 318 -5.64 -10.33 -0.06
CA ILE A 318 -6.54 -9.97 1.04
C ILE A 318 -6.37 -10.97 2.19
N LEU A 319 -6.08 -10.46 3.37
CA LEU A 319 -6.01 -11.22 4.61
C LEU A 319 -7.31 -11.06 5.39
N THR A 320 -7.89 -12.19 5.81
CA THR A 320 -9.03 -12.20 6.73
C THR A 320 -8.56 -12.39 8.16
N ILE A 321 -8.99 -11.49 9.04
CA ILE A 321 -8.55 -11.39 10.43
C ILE A 321 -9.74 -11.67 11.35
N ASN A 322 -9.62 -12.72 12.13
CA ASN A 322 -10.59 -13.12 13.15
C ASN A 322 -9.86 -13.81 14.31
N LYS A 323 -10.60 -14.32 15.30
CA LYS A 323 -10.00 -14.99 16.47
C LYS A 323 -9.07 -16.15 16.10
N ALA A 324 -9.31 -16.84 15.00
CA ALA A 324 -8.51 -17.99 14.60
C ALA A 324 -7.20 -17.58 13.91
N THR A 325 -7.20 -16.48 13.16
CA THR A 325 -6.06 -16.05 12.32
C THR A 325 -5.19 -14.97 12.95
N ILE A 326 -5.73 -14.16 13.85
CA ILE A 326 -5.06 -12.95 14.36
C ILE A 326 -3.72 -13.24 15.05
N GLY A 327 -3.62 -14.36 15.79
CA GLY A 327 -2.39 -14.72 16.49
C GLY A 327 -1.23 -15.02 15.54
N ASP A 328 -1.49 -15.67 14.43
CA ASP A 328 -0.46 -16.01 13.44
C ASP A 328 -0.07 -14.79 12.60
N LEU A 329 -1.01 -13.92 12.27
CA LEU A 329 -0.73 -12.67 11.56
C LEU A 329 0.16 -11.74 12.39
N ILE A 330 -0.04 -11.66 13.72
CA ILE A 330 0.84 -10.90 14.62
C ILE A 330 2.26 -11.47 14.64
N LYS A 331 2.42 -12.80 14.62
CA LYS A 331 3.76 -13.43 14.54
C LYS A 331 4.48 -13.08 13.23
N LEU A 332 3.74 -12.77 12.17
CA LEU A 332 4.29 -12.29 10.89
C LEU A 332 4.61 -10.79 10.89
N GLY A 333 4.40 -10.08 12.03
CA GLY A 333 4.72 -8.66 12.18
C GLY A 333 3.60 -7.70 11.77
N LEU A 334 2.36 -8.19 11.69
CA LEU A 334 1.19 -7.39 11.36
C LEU A 334 0.42 -6.91 12.61
#